data_6d7154330738e66ba5b0d38b0bd936df
#
_entry.id   6d7154330738e66ba5b0d38b0bd936df
#
_cell.length_a   1.000
_cell.length_b   1.000
_cell.length_c   1.000
_cell.angle_alpha   90.00
_cell.angle_beta   90.00
_cell.angle_gamma   90.00
#
_symmetry.space_group_name_H-M   'P 1'
#
loop_
_entity.id
_entity.type
_entity.pdbx_description
1 polymer ?
#
loop_
_entity_poly.entity_id
_entity_poly.type
_entity_poly.pdbx_seq_one_letter_code
_entity_poly.pdbx_strand_id
1 'polypeptide(L)'
;MGYIITKTVSIVLISFLFTIIHYLVIIIIQSTTKSEKIDGDRFLNNIWFYLIFFLFFGLFLLLITLIVEKPAVIFTLGIFLILIVPFIQPFIPMIPNIGDDIQDSFKYIPFTYLTEKMTGEIKFSHWQWFISIASIVVLFIANMLYASKRDI
;
A
#
# COMPACT_ATOMS: atom_id res chain seq x y z
N MET A 1 -7.64 -14.36 -18.05
CA MET A 1 -7.90 -14.57 -16.60
C MET A 1 -6.69 -15.10 -15.83
N GLY A 2 -6.00 -16.12 -16.31
CA GLY A 2 -4.83 -16.70 -15.63
C GLY A 2 -3.73 -15.69 -15.33
N TYR A 3 -3.47 -14.76 -16.23
CA TYR A 3 -2.43 -13.74 -16.06
C TYR A 3 -2.65 -12.87 -14.80
N ILE A 4 -3.86 -12.32 -14.61
CA ILE A 4 -4.16 -11.46 -13.45
C ILE A 4 -4.08 -12.24 -12.14
N ILE A 5 -4.61 -13.46 -12.11
CA ILE A 5 -4.54 -14.33 -10.94
C ILE A 5 -3.07 -14.62 -10.59
N THR A 6 -2.24 -14.99 -11.57
CA THR A 6 -0.81 -15.25 -11.35
C THR A 6 -0.09 -14.01 -10.81
N LYS A 7 -0.36 -12.82 -11.37
CA LYS A 7 0.24 -11.57 -10.88
C LYS A 7 -0.22 -11.23 -9.47
N THR A 8 -1.50 -11.43 -9.15
CA THR A 8 -2.04 -11.20 -7.80
C THR A 8 -1.40 -12.16 -6.79
N VAL A 9 -1.28 -13.45 -7.13
CA VAL A 9 -0.57 -14.42 -6.28
C VAL A 9 0.89 -14.02 -6.07
N SER A 10 1.58 -13.56 -7.13
CA SER A 10 2.95 -13.04 -7.01
C SER A 10 3.05 -11.85 -6.06
N ILE A 11 2.10 -10.90 -6.11
CA ILE A 11 2.06 -9.75 -5.20
C ILE A 11 1.88 -10.22 -3.74
N VAL A 12 1.00 -11.19 -3.50
CA VAL A 12 0.80 -11.78 -2.16
C VAL A 12 2.08 -12.43 -1.66
N LEU A 13 2.74 -13.24 -2.48
CA LEU A 13 4.00 -13.90 -2.11
C LEU A 13 5.11 -12.89 -1.80
N ILE A 14 5.24 -11.83 -2.61
CA ILE A 14 6.20 -10.74 -2.38
C ILE A 14 5.89 -10.03 -1.06
N SER A 15 4.62 -9.78 -0.75
CA SER A 15 4.21 -9.15 0.49
C SER A 15 4.62 -9.97 1.72
N PHE A 16 4.41 -11.30 1.70
CA PHE A 16 4.86 -12.19 2.77
C PHE A 16 6.38 -12.22 2.88
N LEU A 17 7.10 -12.36 1.77
CA LEU A 17 8.56 -12.35 1.74
C LEU A 17 9.11 -11.04 2.33
N PHE A 18 8.56 -9.90 1.91
CA PHE A 18 8.95 -8.59 2.44
C PHE A 18 8.72 -8.50 3.95
N THR A 19 7.57 -8.96 4.43
CA THR A 19 7.25 -8.97 5.86
C THR A 19 8.26 -9.81 6.65
N ILE A 20 8.59 -11.01 6.17
CA ILE A 20 9.58 -11.88 6.81
C ILE A 20 10.95 -11.20 6.87
N ILE A 21 11.43 -10.63 5.77
CA ILE A 21 12.71 -9.91 5.72
C ILE A 21 12.71 -8.71 6.68
N HIS A 22 11.64 -7.93 6.69
CA HIS A 22 11.50 -6.79 7.59
C HIS A 22 11.63 -7.21 9.07
N TYR A 23 10.97 -8.32 9.45
CA TYR A 23 11.05 -8.83 10.82
C TYR A 23 12.42 -9.41 11.16
N LEU A 24 13.08 -10.09 10.24
CA LEU A 24 14.46 -10.56 10.45
C LEU A 24 15.40 -9.37 10.73
N VAL A 25 15.27 -8.29 9.97
CA VAL A 25 16.04 -7.06 10.20
C VAL A 25 15.77 -6.47 11.59
N ILE A 26 14.51 -6.39 12.01
CA ILE A 26 14.14 -5.89 13.33
C ILE A 26 14.75 -6.78 14.43
N ILE A 27 14.65 -8.10 14.32
CA ILE A 27 15.23 -9.06 15.30
C ILE A 27 16.75 -8.86 15.42
N ILE A 28 17.44 -8.69 14.28
CA ILE A 28 18.89 -8.46 14.28
C ILE A 28 19.22 -7.13 15.00
N ILE A 29 18.50 -6.06 14.68
CA ILE A 29 18.71 -4.75 15.34
C ILE A 29 18.46 -4.86 16.84
N GLN A 30 17.37 -5.52 17.26
CA GLN A 30 17.05 -5.68 18.68
C GLN A 30 18.08 -6.52 19.44
N SER A 31 18.63 -7.55 18.82
CA SER A 31 19.68 -8.39 19.43
C SER A 31 20.95 -7.58 19.69
N THR A 32 21.22 -6.56 18.87
CA THR A 32 22.40 -5.69 19.01
C THR A 32 22.18 -4.50 19.96
N THR A 33 20.96 -3.96 20.03
CA THR A 33 20.67 -2.71 20.75
C THR A 33 20.02 -2.92 22.13
N LYS A 34 19.69 -4.16 22.53
CA LYS A 34 18.96 -4.49 23.78
C LYS A 34 17.65 -3.70 23.94
N SER A 35 17.02 -3.31 22.85
CA SER A 35 15.76 -2.56 22.88
C SER A 35 14.56 -3.47 23.21
N GLU A 36 13.39 -2.86 23.43
CA GLU A 36 12.17 -3.54 23.85
C GLU A 36 11.79 -4.76 22.99
N LYS A 37 11.20 -5.79 23.62
CA LYS A 37 10.74 -7.00 22.93
C LYS A 37 9.65 -6.69 21.92
N ILE A 38 9.66 -7.42 20.81
CA ILE A 38 8.59 -7.35 19.81
C ILE A 38 7.30 -7.86 20.44
N ASP A 39 6.26 -7.01 20.40
CA ASP A 39 4.92 -7.41 20.77
C ASP A 39 4.28 -8.23 19.62
N GLY A 40 3.71 -9.38 19.97
CA GLY A 40 3.06 -10.26 18.99
C GLY A 40 1.90 -9.60 18.25
N ASP A 41 1.17 -8.70 18.91
CA ASP A 41 0.07 -7.96 18.28
C ASP A 41 0.58 -6.97 17.21
N ARG A 42 1.71 -6.34 17.47
CA ARG A 42 2.38 -5.50 16.46
C ARG A 42 2.83 -6.30 15.25
N PHE A 43 3.30 -7.54 15.49
CA PHE A 43 3.69 -8.45 14.40
C PHE A 43 2.54 -8.74 13.46
N LEU A 44 1.39 -9.19 13.98
CA LEU A 44 0.21 -9.50 13.18
C LEU A 44 -0.34 -8.28 12.44
N ASN A 45 -0.42 -7.13 13.12
CA ASN A 45 -0.86 -5.88 12.48
C ASN A 45 0.03 -5.47 11.31
N ASN A 46 1.34 -5.66 11.44
CA ASN A 46 2.28 -5.34 10.37
C ASN A 46 2.14 -6.30 9.17
N ILE A 47 1.93 -7.61 9.39
CA ILE A 47 1.67 -8.55 8.29
C ILE A 47 0.46 -8.11 7.48
N TRP A 48 -0.66 -7.83 8.14
CA TRP A 48 -1.89 -7.37 7.49
C TRP A 48 -1.69 -6.04 6.77
N PHE A 49 -0.97 -5.11 7.38
CA PHE A 49 -0.66 -3.83 6.76
C PHE A 49 0.12 -4.01 5.45
N TYR A 50 1.23 -4.76 5.48
CA TYR A 50 2.03 -4.96 4.27
C TYR A 50 1.26 -5.72 3.19
N LEU A 51 0.43 -6.70 3.56
CA LEU A 51 -0.42 -7.40 2.61
C LEU A 51 -1.38 -6.42 1.91
N ILE A 52 -2.11 -5.60 2.67
CA ILE A 52 -3.04 -4.59 2.13
C ILE A 52 -2.27 -3.57 1.28
N PHE A 53 -1.15 -3.06 1.77
CA PHE A 53 -0.33 -2.09 1.07
C PHE A 53 0.14 -2.61 -0.30
N PHE A 54 0.77 -3.78 -0.32
CA PHE A 54 1.26 -4.35 -1.57
C PHE A 54 0.14 -4.78 -2.52
N LEU A 55 -0.98 -5.30 -2.00
CA LEU A 55 -2.14 -5.63 -2.84
C LEU A 55 -2.74 -4.37 -3.46
N PHE A 56 -2.96 -3.34 -2.68
CA PHE A 56 -3.55 -2.10 -3.18
C PHE A 56 -2.65 -1.45 -4.24
N PHE A 57 -1.40 -1.15 -3.91
CA PHE A 57 -0.48 -0.49 -4.84
C PHE A 57 -0.09 -1.40 -6.01
N GLY A 58 0.10 -2.70 -5.77
CA GLY A 58 0.45 -3.66 -6.81
C GLY A 58 -0.68 -3.83 -7.84
N LEU A 59 -1.93 -3.97 -7.41
CA LEU A 59 -3.09 -4.05 -8.31
C LEU A 59 -3.34 -2.72 -9.03
N PHE A 60 -3.12 -1.59 -8.36
CA PHE A 60 -3.23 -0.28 -8.98
C PHE A 60 -2.19 -0.10 -10.09
N LEU A 61 -0.91 -0.38 -9.82
CA LEU A 61 0.15 -0.31 -10.81
C LEU A 61 -0.04 -1.34 -11.93
N LEU A 62 -0.56 -2.52 -11.62
CA LEU A 62 -0.92 -3.52 -12.64
C LEU A 62 -2.00 -2.99 -13.58
N LEU A 63 -3.03 -2.33 -13.05
CA LEU A 63 -4.08 -1.70 -13.87
C LEU A 63 -3.49 -0.61 -14.78
N ILE A 64 -2.64 0.25 -14.23
CA ILE A 64 -1.95 1.28 -15.03
C ILE A 64 -1.08 0.64 -16.11
N THR A 65 -0.39 -0.46 -15.81
CA THR A 65 0.42 -1.21 -16.79
C THR A 65 -0.43 -1.70 -17.96
N LEU A 66 -1.63 -2.19 -17.69
CA LEU A 66 -2.54 -2.64 -18.73
C LEU A 66 -3.07 -1.49 -19.61
N ILE A 67 -3.19 -0.28 -19.05
CA ILE A 67 -3.73 0.89 -19.75
C ILE A 67 -2.65 1.61 -20.56
N VAL A 68 -1.50 1.89 -19.93
CA VAL A 68 -0.52 2.85 -20.46
C VAL A 68 0.59 2.20 -21.28
N GLU A 69 0.91 0.93 -21.04
CA GLU A 69 1.94 0.14 -21.76
C GLU A 69 3.36 0.75 -21.77
N LYS A 70 3.61 1.83 -21.02
CA LYS A 70 4.91 2.52 -20.97
C LYS A 70 5.58 2.31 -19.62
N PRO A 71 6.62 1.46 -19.51
CA PRO A 71 7.26 1.14 -18.24
C PRO A 71 7.78 2.38 -17.47
N ALA A 72 8.31 3.37 -18.20
CA ALA A 72 8.80 4.61 -17.60
C ALA A 72 7.69 5.40 -16.87
N VAL A 73 6.49 5.47 -17.44
CA VAL A 73 5.33 6.16 -16.82
C VAL A 73 4.92 5.42 -15.55
N ILE A 74 4.87 4.08 -15.60
CA ILE A 74 4.47 3.25 -14.46
C ILE A 74 5.44 3.41 -13.31
N PHE A 75 6.75 3.37 -13.61
CA PHE A 75 7.81 3.54 -12.62
C PHE A 75 7.76 4.94 -11.98
N THR A 76 7.64 5.99 -12.80
CA THR A 76 7.54 7.38 -12.33
C THR A 76 6.31 7.57 -11.45
N LEU A 77 5.16 7.01 -11.84
CA LEU A 77 3.93 7.11 -11.07
C LEU A 77 4.00 6.33 -9.75
N GLY A 78 4.64 5.16 -9.75
CA GLY A 78 4.92 4.39 -8.53
C GLY A 78 5.79 5.16 -7.54
N ILE A 79 6.89 5.76 -8.00
CA ILE A 79 7.76 6.62 -7.18
C ILE A 79 6.97 7.82 -6.64
N PHE A 80 6.20 8.50 -7.51
CA PHE A 80 5.40 9.65 -7.12
C PHE A 80 4.45 9.31 -5.98
N LEU A 81 3.69 8.22 -6.10
CA LEU A 81 2.68 7.82 -5.12
C LEU A 81 3.31 7.37 -3.78
N ILE A 82 4.41 6.62 -3.84
CA ILE A 82 4.99 6.00 -2.64
C ILE A 82 5.95 6.94 -1.91
N LEU A 83 6.65 7.83 -2.62
CA LEU A 83 7.65 8.73 -2.02
C LEU A 83 7.17 10.17 -1.93
N ILE A 84 6.64 10.73 -3.02
CA ILE A 84 6.34 12.17 -3.08
C ILE A 84 5.06 12.50 -2.32
N VAL A 85 4.02 11.68 -2.44
CA VAL A 85 2.75 11.94 -1.72
C VAL A 85 2.93 11.98 -0.21
N PRO A 86 3.60 10.99 0.45
CA PRO A 86 3.86 11.07 1.90
C PRO A 86 4.75 12.25 2.30
N PHE A 87 5.66 12.67 1.43
CA PHE A 87 6.52 13.81 1.70
C PHE A 87 5.77 15.13 1.69
N ILE A 88 4.78 15.29 0.79
CA ILE A 88 3.99 16.53 0.67
C ILE A 88 2.87 16.58 1.72
N GLN A 89 2.32 15.44 2.12
CA GLN A 89 1.15 15.34 3.00
C GLN A 89 1.27 16.16 4.31
N PRO A 90 2.41 16.20 5.03
CA PRO A 90 2.56 17.00 6.25
C PRO A 90 2.47 18.52 6.04
N PHE A 91 2.65 18.99 4.80
CA PHE A 91 2.59 20.43 4.48
C PHE A 91 1.19 20.93 4.10
N ILE A 92 0.25 19.99 3.83
CA ILE A 92 -1.11 20.35 3.41
C ILE A 92 -1.88 21.15 4.47
N PRO A 93 -1.79 20.85 5.79
CA PRO A 93 -2.46 21.65 6.82
C PRO A 93 -1.99 23.11 6.88
N MET A 94 -0.82 23.40 6.29
CA MET A 94 -0.29 24.77 6.24
C MET A 94 -0.97 25.63 5.19
N ILE A 95 -1.85 25.05 4.35
CA ILE A 95 -2.60 25.80 3.34
C ILE A 95 -3.76 26.54 4.02
N PRO A 96 -3.78 27.88 4.02
CA PRO A 96 -4.84 28.66 4.68
C PRO A 96 -6.23 28.32 4.16
N ASN A 97 -7.21 28.24 5.05
CA ASN A 97 -8.65 28.07 4.81
C ASN A 97 -9.13 26.69 4.32
N ILE A 98 -8.27 25.86 3.73
CA ILE A 98 -8.68 24.56 3.16
C ILE A 98 -7.81 23.38 3.62
N GLY A 99 -6.69 23.65 4.29
CA GLY A 99 -5.72 22.63 4.66
C GLY A 99 -6.30 21.55 5.58
N ASP A 100 -7.05 21.95 6.58
CA ASP A 100 -7.66 21.04 7.57
C ASP A 100 -8.73 20.14 6.92
N ASP A 101 -9.57 20.70 6.04
CA ASP A 101 -10.61 19.93 5.33
C ASP A 101 -10.00 18.89 4.38
N ILE A 102 -8.91 19.27 3.70
CA ILE A 102 -8.17 18.34 2.82
C ILE A 102 -7.53 17.23 3.65
N GLN A 103 -6.89 17.57 4.76
CA GLN A 103 -6.26 16.59 5.65
C GLN A 103 -7.29 15.62 6.23
N ASP A 104 -8.45 16.10 6.63
CA ASP A 104 -9.56 15.28 7.11
C ASP A 104 -10.05 14.29 6.04
N SER A 105 -10.03 14.69 4.78
CA SER A 105 -10.39 13.82 3.65
C SER A 105 -9.37 12.69 3.43
N PHE A 106 -8.09 12.93 3.74
CA PHE A 106 -7.00 11.97 3.50
C PHE A 106 -7.12 10.69 4.32
N LYS A 107 -7.75 10.73 5.49
CA LYS A 107 -8.02 9.53 6.30
C LYS A 107 -8.93 8.51 5.62
N TYR A 108 -9.65 8.91 4.56
CA TYR A 108 -10.54 8.03 3.78
C TYR A 108 -9.95 7.62 2.43
N ILE A 109 -8.83 8.20 2.00
CA ILE A 109 -8.19 7.89 0.71
C ILE A 109 -7.07 6.87 0.92
N PRO A 110 -7.15 5.64 0.33
CA PRO A 110 -6.14 4.59 0.54
C PRO A 110 -4.72 5.02 0.20
N PHE A 111 -4.52 5.82 -0.85
CA PHE A 111 -3.20 6.32 -1.22
C PHE A 111 -2.52 7.13 -0.12
N THR A 112 -3.28 7.89 0.65
CA THR A 112 -2.75 8.78 1.68
C THR A 112 -2.56 8.06 3.01
N TYR A 113 -3.60 7.42 3.56
CA TYR A 113 -3.46 6.78 4.88
C TYR A 113 -2.56 5.54 4.86
N LEU A 114 -2.48 4.80 3.74
CA LEU A 114 -1.56 3.66 3.65
C LEU A 114 -0.09 4.11 3.62
N THR A 115 0.22 5.20 2.91
CA THR A 115 1.58 5.75 2.88
C THR A 115 1.95 6.44 4.20
N GLU A 116 1.02 7.13 4.85
CA GLU A 116 1.22 7.72 6.17
C GLU A 116 1.56 6.65 7.23
N LYS A 117 0.81 5.54 7.23
CA LYS A 117 1.05 4.44 8.18
C LYS A 117 2.34 3.67 7.92
N MET A 118 2.96 3.82 6.77
CA MET A 118 4.28 3.26 6.50
C MET A 118 5.38 3.92 7.34
N THR A 119 5.20 5.19 7.71
CA THR A 119 6.16 5.98 8.49
C THR A 119 5.75 6.17 9.96
N GLY A 120 4.52 5.81 10.32
CA GLY A 120 3.92 6.03 11.63
C GLY A 120 3.43 4.75 12.32
N GLU A 121 2.50 4.91 13.25
CA GLU A 121 1.90 3.79 13.96
C GLU A 121 0.89 3.05 13.08
N ILE A 122 1.06 1.71 12.95
CA ILE A 122 0.20 0.87 12.13
C ILE A 122 -1.06 0.50 12.92
N LYS A 123 -2.02 1.41 12.96
CA LYS A 123 -3.37 1.17 13.48
C LYS A 123 -4.41 1.58 12.46
N PHE A 124 -5.24 0.63 12.06
CA PHE A 124 -6.37 0.92 11.18
C PHE A 124 -7.63 1.20 11.99
N SER A 125 -8.40 2.22 11.58
CA SER A 125 -9.78 2.35 12.01
C SER A 125 -10.67 1.34 11.27
N HIS A 126 -11.86 1.02 11.79
CA HIS A 126 -12.81 0.11 11.13
C HIS A 126 -13.14 0.57 9.71
N TRP A 127 -13.28 1.87 9.47
CA TRP A 127 -13.52 2.44 8.15
C TRP A 127 -12.33 2.25 7.19
N GLN A 128 -11.11 2.43 7.67
CA GLN A 128 -9.91 2.22 6.86
C GLN A 128 -9.77 0.76 6.43
N TRP A 129 -10.09 -0.20 7.30
CA TRP A 129 -10.16 -1.61 6.96
C TRP A 129 -11.15 -1.86 5.83
N PHE A 130 -12.39 -1.38 6.00
CA PHE A 130 -13.46 -1.57 5.02
C PHE A 130 -13.09 -0.93 3.67
N ILE A 131 -12.62 0.32 3.67
CA ILE A 131 -12.23 1.04 2.44
C ILE A 131 -11.06 0.34 1.75
N SER A 132 -10.06 -0.15 2.50
CA SER A 132 -8.90 -0.87 1.93
C SER A 132 -9.34 -2.14 1.22
N ILE A 133 -10.14 -2.97 1.88
CA ILE A 133 -10.63 -4.23 1.32
C ILE A 133 -11.52 -3.96 0.10
N ALA A 134 -12.46 -3.02 0.20
CA ALA A 134 -13.32 -2.64 -0.92
C ALA A 134 -12.51 -2.14 -2.12
N SER A 135 -11.50 -1.30 -1.89
CA SER A 135 -10.62 -0.79 -2.94
C SER A 135 -9.82 -1.89 -3.63
N ILE A 136 -9.28 -2.85 -2.87
CA ILE A 136 -8.56 -4.01 -3.40
C ILE A 136 -9.49 -4.85 -4.29
N VAL A 137 -10.71 -5.12 -3.83
CA VAL A 137 -11.70 -5.88 -4.62
C VAL A 137 -12.06 -5.15 -5.91
N VAL A 138 -12.32 -3.84 -5.83
CA VAL A 138 -12.62 -3.02 -7.03
C VAL A 138 -11.45 -3.04 -8.01
N LEU A 139 -10.21 -2.85 -7.53
CA LEU A 139 -9.02 -2.90 -8.37
C LEU A 139 -8.82 -4.28 -9.00
N PHE A 140 -9.04 -5.36 -8.25
CA PHE A 140 -8.96 -6.73 -8.78
C PHE A 140 -9.98 -6.95 -9.90
N ILE A 141 -11.24 -6.57 -9.69
CA ILE A 141 -12.30 -6.69 -10.71
C ILE A 141 -11.97 -5.83 -11.93
N ALA A 142 -11.50 -4.60 -11.74
CA ALA A 142 -11.11 -3.71 -12.84
C ALA A 142 -9.98 -4.32 -13.69
N ASN A 143 -8.95 -4.89 -13.04
CA ASN A 143 -7.88 -5.61 -13.73
C ASN A 143 -8.41 -6.80 -14.54
N MET A 144 -9.31 -7.61 -13.96
CA MET A 144 -9.92 -8.77 -14.63
C MET A 144 -10.73 -8.34 -15.84
N LEU A 145 -11.58 -7.32 -15.70
CA LEU A 145 -12.40 -6.80 -16.80
C LEU A 145 -11.56 -6.21 -17.93
N TYR A 146 -10.49 -5.49 -17.59
CA TYR A 146 -9.62 -4.88 -18.57
C TYR A 146 -8.78 -5.92 -19.32
N ALA A 147 -8.23 -6.90 -18.60
CA ALA A 147 -7.48 -8.00 -19.22
C ALA A 147 -8.36 -8.88 -20.11
N SER A 148 -9.62 -9.11 -19.75
CA SER A 148 -10.55 -9.91 -20.57
C SER A 148 -10.90 -9.23 -21.90
N LYS A 149 -10.90 -7.89 -21.94
CA LYS A 149 -11.12 -7.13 -23.19
C LYS A 149 -9.92 -7.13 -24.13
N ARG A 150 -8.73 -7.45 -23.62
CA ARG A 150 -7.47 -7.49 -24.39
C ARG A 150 -7.03 -8.90 -24.77
N ASP A 151 -7.83 -9.94 -24.50
CA ASP A 151 -7.48 -11.34 -24.75
C ASP A 151 -6.14 -11.78 -24.11
N ILE A 152 -5.82 -11.23 -22.90
CA ILE A 152 -4.63 -11.54 -22.11
C ILE A 152 -4.94 -12.58 -21.01
#